data_b22582f5c8fe2e8d6bab458545e4794f
#
_entry.id   b22582f5c8fe2e8d6bab458545e4794f
#
_cell.length_a   1.000
_cell.length_b   1.000
_cell.length_c   1.000
_cell.angle_alpha   90.00
_cell.angle_beta   90.00
_cell.angle_gamma   90.00
#
_symmetry.space_group_name_H-M   'P 1'
#
loop_
_entity.id
_entity.type
_entity.pdbx_description
1 polymer ?
#
loop_
_entity_poly.entity_id
_entity_poly.type
_entity_poly.pdbx_seq_one_letter_code
_entity_poly.pdbx_strand_id
1 'polypeptide(L)'
;RAIPSSLMEPKIKNRSRLFYQMANIEVSQIKGKNNWALLLDPDGFITEGTGDNFFIVKNGKILTPEGRNILRGISRDYIFTLAEELNIPCKECNIEPYDVYTADEAFMTATPFCILPTVSLQGIKIGNGKMGNITTTLLRKWSENVGLDIQGQIQEYGKEVEYLNSGHSTPYQFNR
;
A
#
# COMPACT_ATOMS: atom_id res chain seq x y z
N ARG A 1 0.82 9.07 13.36
CA ARG A 1 1.02 7.84 14.16
C ARG A 1 -0.25 7.03 14.19
N ALA A 2 -0.15 5.70 14.25
CA ALA A 2 -1.29 4.83 14.45
C ALA A 2 -1.87 4.99 15.88
N ILE A 3 -3.17 4.76 16.03
CA ILE A 3 -3.78 4.66 17.35
C ILE A 3 -3.39 3.31 17.96
N PRO A 4 -2.94 3.26 19.23
CA PRO A 4 -2.63 2.00 19.89
C PRO A 4 -3.85 1.07 19.92
N SER A 5 -3.63 -0.22 19.72
CA SER A 5 -4.70 -1.24 19.80
C SER A 5 -5.39 -1.31 21.16
N SER A 6 -4.74 -0.80 22.21
CA SER A 6 -5.35 -0.65 23.55
C SER A 6 -6.46 0.42 23.60
N LEU A 7 -6.49 1.36 22.65
CA LEU A 7 -7.50 2.43 22.57
C LEU A 7 -8.53 2.16 21.47
N MET A 8 -8.12 1.57 20.37
CA MET A 8 -9.01 1.20 19.28
C MET A 8 -8.47 -0.03 18.57
N GLU A 9 -9.29 -1.07 18.49
CA GLU A 9 -8.91 -2.32 17.86
C GLU A 9 -8.78 -2.18 16.33
N PRO A 10 -7.57 -2.22 15.75
CA PRO A 10 -7.36 -1.97 14.31
C PRO A 10 -7.93 -3.07 13.43
N LYS A 11 -8.17 -4.27 13.98
CA LYS A 11 -8.76 -5.40 13.25
C LYS A 11 -10.24 -5.20 12.95
N ILE A 12 -10.90 -4.25 13.63
CA ILE A 12 -12.27 -3.83 13.31
C ILE A 12 -12.22 -2.84 12.14
N LYS A 13 -12.73 -3.24 10.98
CA LYS A 13 -12.79 -2.39 9.79
C LYS A 13 -13.84 -1.28 9.96
N ASN A 14 -13.47 -0.23 10.69
CA ASN A 14 -14.33 0.93 10.91
C ASN A 14 -14.34 1.83 9.67
N ARG A 15 -15.53 2.18 9.18
CA ARG A 15 -15.68 3.04 7.99
C ARG A 15 -15.47 4.53 8.28
N SER A 16 -15.60 5.00 9.51
CA SER A 16 -15.46 6.43 9.82
C SER A 16 -14.06 6.97 9.56
N ARG A 17 -13.03 6.16 9.78
CA ARG A 17 -11.59 6.45 9.51
C ARG A 17 -11.11 7.85 9.94
N LEU A 18 -11.83 8.54 10.81
CA LEU A 18 -11.48 9.87 11.28
C LEU A 18 -10.10 9.92 11.94
N PHE A 19 -9.72 8.83 12.59
CA PHE A 19 -8.42 8.70 13.24
C PHE A 19 -7.24 8.67 12.24
N TYR A 20 -7.49 8.39 10.95
CA TYR A 20 -6.47 8.50 9.91
C TYR A 20 -6.46 9.87 9.22
N GLN A 21 -7.47 10.71 9.47
CA GLN A 21 -7.63 11.97 8.77
C GLN A 21 -6.45 12.92 8.97
N MET A 22 -5.87 12.96 10.18
CA MET A 22 -4.68 13.79 10.44
C MET A 22 -3.49 13.35 9.57
N ALA A 23 -3.26 12.07 9.41
CA ALA A 23 -2.20 11.58 8.54
C ALA A 23 -2.45 11.95 7.06
N ASN A 24 -3.70 11.87 6.60
CA ASN A 24 -4.07 12.29 5.25
C ASN A 24 -3.89 13.81 5.04
N ILE A 25 -4.22 14.63 6.06
CA ILE A 25 -3.99 16.09 6.03
C ILE A 25 -2.49 16.38 5.93
N GLU A 26 -1.65 15.75 6.76
CA GLU A 26 -0.20 15.92 6.72
C GLU A 26 0.36 15.59 5.33
N VAL A 27 -0.04 14.45 4.77
CA VAL A 27 0.42 14.02 3.43
C VAL A 27 -0.06 14.96 2.33
N SER A 28 -1.27 15.52 2.44
CA SER A 28 -1.82 16.45 1.45
C SER A 28 -1.01 17.76 1.33
N GLN A 29 -0.20 18.10 2.34
CA GLN A 29 0.68 19.27 2.31
C GLN A 29 2.02 18.99 1.59
N ILE A 30 2.33 17.73 1.30
CA ILE A 30 3.58 17.34 0.62
C ILE A 30 3.40 17.58 -0.89
N LYS A 31 4.35 18.31 -1.48
CA LYS A 31 4.34 18.56 -2.93
C LYS A 31 4.53 17.27 -3.72
N GLY A 32 3.86 17.18 -4.85
CA GLY A 32 3.92 16.02 -5.75
C GLY A 32 2.59 15.28 -5.84
N LYS A 33 2.58 14.21 -6.62
CA LYS A 33 1.41 13.34 -6.82
C LYS A 33 1.68 11.97 -6.19
N ASN A 34 0.61 11.26 -5.84
CA ASN A 34 0.67 9.90 -5.32
C ASN A 34 1.46 9.77 -4.00
N ASN A 35 1.31 10.74 -3.12
CA ASN A 35 1.83 10.66 -1.75
C ASN A 35 0.82 9.93 -0.86
N TRP A 36 1.30 8.97 -0.10
CA TRP A 36 0.51 8.12 0.80
C TRP A 36 1.09 8.18 2.21
N ALA A 37 0.22 8.15 3.21
CA ALA A 37 0.67 8.13 4.60
C ALA A 37 1.08 6.71 5.01
N LEU A 38 2.23 6.58 5.64
CA LEU A 38 2.68 5.38 6.33
C LEU A 38 2.75 5.66 7.82
N LEU A 39 2.06 4.86 8.62
CA LEU A 39 1.86 5.10 10.04
C LEU A 39 2.89 4.33 10.89
N LEU A 40 3.25 4.93 12.02
CA LEU A 40 4.09 4.31 13.04
C LEU A 40 3.25 4.07 14.30
N ASP A 41 3.49 2.97 14.98
CA ASP A 41 2.95 2.74 16.31
C ASP A 41 3.64 3.64 17.37
N PRO A 42 3.20 3.61 18.64
CA PRO A 42 3.82 4.40 19.70
C PRO A 42 5.31 4.09 19.92
N ASP A 43 5.74 2.87 19.64
CA ASP A 43 7.10 2.39 19.85
C ASP A 43 8.02 2.75 18.64
N GLY A 44 7.43 3.28 17.54
CA GLY A 44 8.17 3.72 16.36
C GLY A 44 8.26 2.69 15.24
N PHE A 45 7.60 1.54 15.36
CA PHE A 45 7.54 0.55 14.29
C PHE A 45 6.50 0.92 13.23
N ILE A 46 6.80 0.58 11.99
CA ILE A 46 5.87 0.68 10.86
C ILE A 46 4.64 -0.18 11.15
N THR A 47 3.47 0.36 10.86
CA THR A 47 2.19 -0.36 10.93
C THR A 47 1.59 -0.55 9.53
N GLU A 48 0.77 0.36 9.10
CA GLU A 48 0.03 0.32 7.83
C GLU A 48 -0.17 1.73 7.27
N GLY A 49 -0.67 1.85 6.06
CA GLY A 49 -1.17 3.12 5.55
C GLY A 49 -2.59 3.43 6.07
N THR A 50 -3.21 4.48 5.55
CA THR A 50 -4.56 4.87 5.97
C THR A 50 -5.68 4.01 5.37
N GLY A 51 -5.35 3.11 4.46
CA GLY A 51 -6.31 2.21 3.80
C GLY A 51 -5.67 1.00 3.13
N ASP A 52 -4.45 0.71 3.47
CA ASP A 52 -3.60 -0.31 2.86
C ASP A 52 -2.68 -0.94 3.89
N ASN A 53 -2.17 -2.14 3.59
CA ASN A 53 -1.12 -2.79 4.36
C ASN A 53 0.23 -2.62 3.65
N PHE A 54 1.31 -2.63 4.42
CA PHE A 54 2.65 -2.31 3.94
C PHE A 54 3.59 -3.51 3.97
N PHE A 55 4.46 -3.59 2.96
CA PHE A 55 5.45 -4.64 2.80
C PHE A 55 6.78 -4.06 2.32
N ILE A 56 7.87 -4.69 2.72
CA ILE A 56 9.20 -4.49 2.14
C ILE A 56 9.76 -5.82 1.63
N VAL A 57 10.69 -5.72 0.68
CA VAL A 57 11.51 -6.83 0.23
C VAL A 57 12.95 -6.55 0.62
N LYS A 58 13.59 -7.50 1.27
CA LYS A 58 15.00 -7.41 1.67
C LYS A 58 15.69 -8.75 1.49
N ASN A 59 16.78 -8.78 0.73
CA ASN A 59 17.54 -10.01 0.45
C ASN A 59 16.65 -11.16 -0.06
N GLY A 60 15.75 -10.88 -0.99
CA GLY A 60 14.85 -11.87 -1.58
C GLY A 60 13.71 -12.36 -0.66
N LYS A 61 13.50 -11.74 0.49
CA LYS A 61 12.44 -12.08 1.46
C LYS A 61 11.42 -10.96 1.55
N ILE A 62 10.15 -11.31 1.63
CA ILE A 62 9.05 -10.38 1.86
C ILE A 62 8.83 -10.25 3.37
N LEU A 63 8.79 -9.02 3.88
CA LEU A 63 8.56 -8.70 5.27
C LEU A 63 7.37 -7.76 5.39
N THR A 64 6.53 -7.95 6.40
CA THR A 64 5.36 -7.10 6.68
C THR A 64 5.20 -6.91 8.18
N PRO A 65 4.63 -5.77 8.63
CA PRO A 65 4.35 -5.56 10.02
C PRO A 65 3.48 -6.65 10.64
N GLU A 66 3.73 -6.94 11.92
CA GLU A 66 2.94 -7.89 12.71
C GLU A 66 1.46 -7.47 12.76
N GLY A 67 0.58 -8.47 12.77
CA GLY A 67 -0.87 -8.29 12.78
C GLY A 67 -1.46 -7.67 14.05
N ARG A 68 -0.64 -7.14 14.98
CA ARG A 68 -1.08 -6.58 16.26
C ARG A 68 -1.73 -5.19 16.10
N ASN A 69 -1.06 -4.28 15.40
CA ASN A 69 -1.44 -2.86 15.27
C ASN A 69 -1.90 -2.48 13.86
N ILE A 70 -2.43 -3.42 13.11
CA ILE A 70 -2.88 -3.24 11.73
C ILE A 70 -4.23 -3.91 11.48
N LEU A 71 -4.93 -3.48 10.43
CA LEU A 71 -6.02 -4.27 9.87
C LEU A 71 -5.43 -5.50 9.16
N ARG A 72 -5.92 -6.68 9.49
CA ARG A 72 -5.58 -7.93 8.80
C ARG A 72 -6.31 -7.98 7.46
N GLY A 73 -5.73 -7.34 6.44
CA GLY A 73 -6.37 -7.17 5.15
C GLY A 73 -6.40 -8.47 4.33
N ILE A 74 -7.50 -8.69 3.59
CA ILE A 74 -7.63 -9.85 2.67
C ILE A 74 -6.53 -9.83 1.61
N SER A 75 -6.25 -8.63 1.04
CA SER A 75 -5.15 -8.47 0.08
C SER A 75 -3.78 -8.76 0.70
N ARG A 76 -3.61 -8.42 1.99
CA ARG A 76 -2.39 -8.76 2.74
C ARG A 76 -2.23 -10.28 2.88
N ASP A 77 -3.29 -10.97 3.27
CA ASP A 77 -3.27 -12.43 3.44
C ASP A 77 -2.98 -13.12 2.11
N TYR A 78 -3.50 -12.59 1.01
CA TYR A 78 -3.24 -13.15 -0.31
C TYR A 78 -1.77 -13.03 -0.75
N ILE A 79 -1.02 -12.03 -0.25
CA ILE A 79 0.44 -11.97 -0.48
C ILE A 79 1.15 -13.18 0.11
N PHE A 80 0.76 -13.68 1.28
CA PHE A 80 1.34 -14.89 1.84
C PHE A 80 1.07 -16.11 0.96
N THR A 81 -0.16 -16.25 0.44
CA THR A 81 -0.51 -17.31 -0.50
C THR A 81 0.33 -17.24 -1.78
N LEU A 82 0.44 -16.05 -2.39
CA LEU A 82 1.26 -15.85 -3.59
C LEU A 82 2.74 -16.13 -3.33
N ALA A 83 3.26 -15.71 -2.18
CA ALA A 83 4.63 -15.95 -1.79
C ALA A 83 4.92 -17.44 -1.62
N GLU A 84 4.00 -18.20 -1.01
CA GLU A 84 4.08 -19.65 -0.89
C GLU A 84 4.09 -20.34 -2.25
N GLU A 85 3.16 -20.00 -3.15
CA GLU A 85 3.09 -20.52 -4.52
C GLU A 85 4.36 -20.25 -5.33
N LEU A 86 5.03 -19.13 -5.06
CA LEU A 86 6.25 -18.70 -5.73
C LEU A 86 7.54 -19.16 -5.02
N ASN A 87 7.43 -19.85 -3.89
CA ASN A 87 8.54 -20.23 -3.03
C ASN A 87 9.40 -19.03 -2.58
N ILE A 88 8.77 -17.88 -2.33
CA ILE A 88 9.41 -16.66 -1.80
C ILE A 88 9.16 -16.60 -0.28
N PRO A 89 10.20 -16.54 0.56
CA PRO A 89 10.01 -16.41 2.00
C PRO A 89 9.23 -15.13 2.35
N CYS A 90 8.14 -15.27 3.09
CA CYS A 90 7.30 -14.17 3.55
C CYS A 90 7.03 -14.31 5.04
N LYS A 91 7.25 -13.24 5.83
CA LYS A 91 7.01 -13.28 7.28
C LYS A 91 6.57 -11.95 7.85
N GLU A 92 5.87 -12.04 8.97
CA GLU A 92 5.59 -10.91 9.85
C GLU A 92 6.80 -10.60 10.74
N CYS A 93 7.11 -9.33 10.92
CA CYS A 93 8.12 -8.85 11.88
C CYS A 93 7.91 -7.38 12.22
N ASN A 94 8.59 -6.91 13.26
CA ASN A 94 8.72 -5.49 13.49
C ASN A 94 9.60 -4.88 12.39
N ILE A 95 9.15 -3.78 11.81
CA ILE A 95 9.84 -3.04 10.76
C ILE A 95 10.04 -1.60 11.24
N GLU A 96 11.26 -1.13 11.22
CA GLU A 96 11.59 0.26 11.51
C GLU A 96 11.68 1.10 10.22
N PRO A 97 11.57 2.42 10.28
CA PRO A 97 11.81 3.28 9.11
C PRO A 97 13.17 3.02 8.45
N TYR A 98 14.20 2.68 9.24
CA TYR A 98 15.52 2.31 8.72
C TYR A 98 15.47 1.08 7.81
N ASP A 99 14.66 0.08 8.15
CA ASP A 99 14.50 -1.12 7.31
C ASP A 99 13.88 -0.78 5.96
N VAL A 100 12.94 0.18 5.94
CA VAL A 100 12.31 0.66 4.70
C VAL A 100 13.33 1.40 3.82
N TYR A 101 14.16 2.29 4.40
CA TYR A 101 15.20 2.99 3.66
C TYR A 101 16.26 2.06 3.05
N THR A 102 16.52 0.93 3.70
CA THR A 102 17.52 -0.06 3.27
C THR A 102 16.92 -1.28 2.57
N ALA A 103 15.63 -1.25 2.26
CA ALA A 103 14.95 -2.30 1.52
C ALA A 103 15.32 -2.30 0.03
N ASP A 104 15.24 -3.46 -0.59
CA ASP A 104 15.42 -3.62 -2.04
C ASP A 104 14.18 -3.13 -2.79
N GLU A 105 12.97 -3.43 -2.25
CA GLU A 105 11.68 -3.04 -2.77
C GLU A 105 10.72 -2.74 -1.61
N ALA A 106 9.67 -1.95 -1.88
CA ALA A 106 8.53 -1.83 -0.99
C ALA A 106 7.22 -1.72 -1.79
N PHE A 107 6.12 -2.17 -1.20
CA PHE A 107 4.80 -2.07 -1.80
C PHE A 107 3.69 -2.04 -0.76
N MET A 108 2.54 -1.55 -1.18
CA MET A 108 1.30 -1.54 -0.41
C MET A 108 0.28 -2.48 -1.05
N THR A 109 -0.66 -2.98 -0.23
CA THR A 109 -1.76 -3.82 -0.70
C THR A 109 -3.10 -3.33 -0.20
N ALA A 110 -4.06 -3.26 -1.10
CA ALA A 110 -5.47 -3.02 -0.78
C ALA A 110 -6.37 -3.55 -1.91
N THR A 111 -7.64 -3.76 -1.61
CA THR A 111 -8.62 -4.28 -2.58
C THR A 111 -8.68 -3.48 -3.89
N PRO A 112 -8.63 -2.12 -3.88
CA PRO A 112 -8.79 -1.35 -5.12
C PRO A 112 -7.63 -1.47 -6.13
N PHE A 113 -6.43 -1.84 -5.68
CA PHE A 113 -5.24 -1.86 -6.55
C PHE A 113 -4.40 -3.13 -6.43
N CYS A 114 -4.82 -4.10 -5.63
CA CYS A 114 -4.08 -5.35 -5.34
C CYS A 114 -2.69 -5.07 -4.75
N ILE A 115 -1.72 -4.70 -5.58
CA ILE A 115 -0.35 -4.30 -5.20
C ILE A 115 -0.04 -2.94 -5.82
N LEU A 116 0.46 -2.01 -5.00
CA LEU A 116 0.95 -0.71 -5.43
C LEU A 116 2.42 -0.55 -4.98
N PRO A 117 3.39 -0.39 -5.90
CA PRO A 117 4.79 -0.22 -5.52
C PRO A 117 5.01 1.09 -4.77
N THR A 118 5.79 1.03 -3.70
CA THR A 118 6.27 2.20 -2.94
C THR A 118 7.72 2.46 -3.31
N VAL A 119 8.00 3.55 -4.00
CA VAL A 119 9.31 3.80 -4.61
C VAL A 119 10.18 4.75 -3.81
N SER A 120 9.62 5.41 -2.81
CA SER A 120 10.36 6.29 -1.90
C SER A 120 9.65 6.45 -0.56
N LEU A 121 10.41 6.75 0.49
CA LEU A 121 9.92 7.16 1.79
C LEU A 121 10.52 8.53 2.13
N GLN A 122 9.66 9.53 2.40
CA GLN A 122 10.09 10.91 2.73
C GLN A 122 11.09 11.50 1.71
N GLY A 123 10.89 11.20 0.42
CA GLY A 123 11.75 11.67 -0.67
C GLY A 123 13.03 10.85 -0.89
N ILE A 124 13.38 9.92 0.00
CA ILE A 124 14.51 9.01 -0.17
C ILE A 124 14.05 7.78 -0.95
N LYS A 125 14.75 7.46 -2.03
CA LYS A 125 14.44 6.29 -2.87
C LYS A 125 14.62 4.99 -2.11
N ILE A 126 13.69 4.06 -2.31
CA ILE A 126 13.79 2.68 -1.87
C ILE A 126 14.36 1.86 -3.04
N GLY A 127 15.41 1.10 -2.80
CA GLY A 127 16.11 0.37 -3.86
C GLY A 127 16.53 1.30 -5.00
N ASN A 128 16.11 0.98 -6.21
CA ASN A 128 16.39 1.79 -7.40
C ASN A 128 15.32 2.88 -7.68
N GLY A 129 14.32 3.02 -6.81
CA GLY A 129 13.22 3.97 -6.97
C GLY A 129 12.19 3.57 -8.02
N LYS A 130 12.07 2.28 -8.32
CA LYS A 130 11.10 1.70 -9.26
C LYS A 130 10.48 0.44 -8.68
N MET A 131 9.41 -0.04 -9.29
CA MET A 131 8.84 -1.36 -8.98
C MET A 131 9.89 -2.44 -9.21
N GLY A 132 10.14 -3.27 -8.20
CA GLY A 132 11.15 -4.30 -8.25
C GLY A 132 10.64 -5.63 -8.81
N ASN A 133 11.54 -6.60 -8.93
CA ASN A 133 11.26 -7.88 -9.56
C ASN A 133 10.29 -8.76 -8.76
N ILE A 134 10.41 -8.77 -7.42
CA ILE A 134 9.53 -9.57 -6.57
C ILE A 134 8.12 -8.98 -6.59
N THR A 135 7.98 -7.66 -6.48
CA THR A 135 6.69 -6.96 -6.60
C THR A 135 6.03 -7.25 -7.96
N THR A 136 6.80 -7.19 -9.05
CA THR A 136 6.32 -7.52 -10.41
C THR A 136 5.88 -8.98 -10.50
N THR A 137 6.64 -9.90 -9.93
CA THR A 137 6.34 -11.34 -9.97
C THR A 137 5.06 -11.66 -9.18
N LEU A 138 4.88 -11.06 -8.01
CA LEU A 138 3.66 -11.19 -7.21
C LEU A 138 2.43 -10.68 -7.98
N LEU A 139 2.52 -9.49 -8.60
CA LEU A 139 1.41 -8.89 -9.33
C LEU A 139 1.02 -9.73 -10.57
N ARG A 140 2.02 -10.26 -11.29
CA ARG A 140 1.80 -11.17 -12.41
C ARG A 140 1.12 -12.45 -11.95
N LYS A 141 1.61 -13.07 -10.87
CA LYS A 141 1.04 -14.29 -10.31
C LYS A 141 -0.40 -14.06 -9.84
N TRP A 142 -0.67 -12.90 -9.23
CA TRP A 142 -2.04 -12.51 -8.87
C TRP A 142 -2.94 -12.43 -10.10
N SER A 143 -2.48 -11.75 -11.16
CA SER A 143 -3.22 -11.66 -12.42
C SER A 143 -3.52 -13.01 -13.03
N GLU A 144 -2.54 -13.93 -13.02
CA GLU A 144 -2.71 -15.31 -13.50
C GLU A 144 -3.79 -16.05 -12.69
N ASN A 145 -3.74 -15.99 -11.37
CA ASN A 145 -4.65 -16.70 -10.49
C ASN A 145 -6.11 -16.23 -10.62
N VAL A 146 -6.32 -14.93 -10.88
CA VAL A 146 -7.68 -14.37 -11.05
C VAL A 146 -8.13 -14.32 -12.52
N GLY A 147 -7.27 -14.65 -13.47
CA GLY A 147 -7.58 -14.64 -14.90
C GLY A 147 -7.81 -13.22 -15.46
N LEU A 148 -7.17 -12.20 -14.88
CA LEU A 148 -7.34 -10.79 -15.24
C LEU A 148 -5.99 -10.08 -15.31
N ASP A 149 -5.73 -9.32 -16.38
CA ASP A 149 -4.58 -8.41 -16.42
C ASP A 149 -4.83 -7.20 -15.53
N ILE A 150 -4.45 -7.32 -14.24
CA ILE A 150 -4.65 -6.28 -13.22
C ILE A 150 -3.92 -4.99 -13.63
N GLN A 151 -2.69 -5.09 -14.13
CA GLN A 151 -1.90 -3.92 -14.51
C GLN A 151 -2.50 -3.21 -15.71
N GLY A 152 -2.90 -3.95 -16.74
CA GLY A 152 -3.59 -3.42 -17.92
C GLY A 152 -4.89 -2.72 -17.55
N GLN A 153 -5.71 -3.33 -16.69
CA GLN A 153 -6.97 -2.74 -16.21
C GLN A 153 -6.74 -1.41 -15.46
N ILE A 154 -5.75 -1.35 -14.57
CA ILE A 154 -5.42 -0.11 -13.84
C ILE A 154 -4.97 0.99 -14.81
N GLN A 155 -4.17 0.65 -15.83
CA GLN A 155 -3.74 1.61 -16.84
C GLN A 155 -4.91 2.12 -17.70
N GLU A 156 -5.85 1.25 -18.02
CA GLU A 156 -7.05 1.62 -18.78
C GLU A 156 -7.93 2.59 -17.99
N TYR A 157 -8.21 2.28 -16.73
CA TYR A 157 -8.93 3.20 -15.83
C TYR A 157 -8.20 4.54 -15.65
N GLY A 158 -6.87 4.53 -15.61
CA GLY A 158 -6.07 5.77 -15.57
C GLY A 158 -6.33 6.67 -16.76
N LYS A 159 -6.43 6.11 -17.98
CA LYS A 159 -6.75 6.85 -19.22
C LYS A 159 -8.18 7.41 -19.19
N GLU A 160 -9.14 6.65 -18.68
CA GLU A 160 -10.53 7.14 -18.53
C GLU A 160 -10.60 8.34 -17.57
N VAL A 161 -9.86 8.30 -16.46
CA VAL A 161 -9.79 9.43 -15.51
C VAL A 161 -9.14 10.66 -16.14
N GLU A 162 -8.06 10.50 -16.91
CA GLU A 162 -7.44 11.59 -17.66
C GLU A 162 -8.40 12.20 -18.70
N TYR A 163 -9.15 11.37 -19.42
CA TYR A 163 -10.18 11.80 -20.35
C TYR A 163 -11.29 12.61 -19.65
N LEU A 164 -11.80 12.13 -18.51
CA LEU A 164 -12.80 12.84 -17.73
C LEU A 164 -12.29 14.18 -17.17
N ASN A 165 -11.03 14.24 -16.78
CA ASN A 165 -10.39 15.47 -16.26
C ASN A 165 -10.00 16.46 -17.37
N SER A 166 -9.98 16.05 -18.64
CA SER A 166 -9.62 16.90 -19.77
C SER A 166 -10.73 17.85 -20.27
N GLY A 167 -11.78 18.04 -19.46
CA GLY A 167 -12.83 19.03 -19.72
C GLY A 167 -14.10 18.47 -20.36
N HIS A 168 -14.23 17.17 -20.45
CA HIS A 168 -15.51 16.54 -20.81
C HIS A 168 -16.43 16.62 -19.62
N SER A 169 -17.53 17.37 -19.74
CA SER A 169 -18.51 17.58 -18.67
C SER A 169 -19.05 16.24 -18.19
N THR A 170 -19.00 16.03 -16.87
CA THR A 170 -19.82 14.99 -16.25
C THR A 170 -21.29 15.28 -16.55
N PRO A 171 -22.16 14.26 -16.68
CA PRO A 171 -23.60 14.49 -16.89
C PRO A 171 -24.27 15.20 -15.71
N TYR A 172 -23.55 15.43 -14.62
CA TYR A 172 -24.00 16.16 -13.45
C TYR A 172 -23.40 17.57 -13.45
N GLN A 173 -24.24 18.56 -13.80
CA GLN A 173 -23.92 19.97 -13.58
C GLN A 173 -24.41 20.36 -12.19
N PHE A 174 -23.49 20.59 -11.26
CA PHE A 174 -23.81 21.24 -10.01
C PHE A 174 -23.86 22.76 -10.28
N ASN A 175 -25.06 23.33 -10.41
CA ASN A 175 -25.22 24.78 -10.38
C ASN A 175 -24.78 25.24 -8.97
N ARG A 176 -23.73 26.04 -8.90
CA ARG A 176 -23.33 26.77 -7.69
C ARG A 176 -24.21 27.98 -7.49
#